data_c33be4ea0e3f961bb51e27b739ae0562
#
_entry.id   c33be4ea0e3f961bb51e27b739ae0562
#
_cell.length_a   1.000
_cell.length_b   1.000
_cell.length_c   1.000
_cell.angle_alpha   90.00
_cell.angle_beta   90.00
_cell.angle_gamma   90.00
#
_symmetry.space_group_name_H-M   'P 1'
#
loop_
_entity.id
_entity.type
_entity.pdbx_description
1 polymer ?
#
loop_
_entity_poly.entity_id
_entity_poly.type
_entity_poly.pdbx_seq_one_letter_code
_entity_poly.pdbx_strand_id
1 'polypeptide(L)'
;KAGTSFLNEWYAVDLVKNQDGAVVGGYRTMVEAVAMRTFGLGGDSEVRFDDRGLAAKIELGPRRLVPLSLAAALHGAAITDVLERQLRAPHLGRHDGRFAVRTGVPDHLAAGLQPQEAALFQKIGAVPLPLDQLISFTQQKATLDRLVARGLVHICGLTPSDAMHVLERQGQWDRKAAELDAKRAIDQAARLAARL
;
A
#
# COMPACT_ATOMS: atom_id res chain seq x y z
N LYS A 1 0.20 32.40 -1.84
CA LYS A 1 0.71 31.30 -2.70
C LYS A 1 0.27 30.00 -2.02
N ALA A 2 -0.80 29.38 -2.52
CA ALA A 2 -1.31 28.12 -2.03
C ALA A 2 -0.30 27.05 -2.38
N GLY A 3 0.21 26.33 -1.38
CA GLY A 3 1.00 25.13 -1.56
C GLY A 3 0.11 24.08 -2.20
N THR A 4 0.44 23.72 -3.41
CA THR A 4 -0.23 22.62 -4.13
C THR A 4 0.19 21.34 -3.42
N SER A 5 -0.73 20.77 -2.66
CA SER A 5 -0.61 19.41 -2.15
C SER A 5 -0.58 18.47 -3.36
N PHE A 6 0.54 17.80 -3.60
CA PHE A 6 0.69 16.81 -4.68
C PHE A 6 0.02 15.45 -4.37
N LEU A 7 -0.96 15.45 -3.53
CA LEU A 7 -1.94 14.36 -3.45
C LEU A 7 -3.00 14.57 -4.54
N ASN A 8 -2.57 14.65 -5.78
CA ASN A 8 -3.50 14.72 -6.89
C ASN A 8 -4.16 13.34 -7.06
N GLU A 9 -5.37 13.22 -6.57
CA GLU A 9 -6.31 12.26 -7.09
C GLU A 9 -6.48 12.54 -8.58
N TRP A 10 -6.07 11.61 -9.42
CA TRP A 10 -6.29 11.70 -10.85
C TRP A 10 -7.75 11.39 -11.12
N TYR A 11 -8.53 12.42 -11.44
CA TYR A 11 -9.90 12.27 -11.92
C TYR A 11 -9.86 12.14 -13.44
N ALA A 12 -10.21 11.01 -13.99
CA ALA A 12 -10.59 10.91 -15.38
C ALA A 12 -12.06 11.31 -15.46
N VAL A 13 -12.32 12.51 -15.93
CA VAL A 13 -13.68 12.99 -16.17
C VAL A 13 -14.01 12.71 -17.64
N ASP A 14 -14.79 11.65 -17.87
CA ASP A 14 -15.48 11.47 -19.14
C ASP A 14 -16.73 12.37 -19.12
N LEU A 15 -16.66 13.49 -19.84
CA LEU A 15 -17.75 14.46 -19.98
C LEU A 15 -18.86 13.89 -20.88
N VAL A 16 -19.52 12.84 -20.48
CA VAL A 16 -20.76 12.40 -21.10
C VAL A 16 -21.93 13.03 -20.33
N LYS A 17 -22.59 14.02 -20.95
CA LYS A 17 -23.85 14.53 -20.44
C LYS A 17 -24.90 13.42 -20.46
N ASN A 18 -25.24 12.93 -19.30
CA ASN A 18 -26.36 11.99 -19.17
C ASN A 18 -27.65 12.84 -19.02
N GLN A 19 -28.39 13.01 -20.13
CA GLN A 19 -29.64 13.79 -20.18
C GLN A 19 -30.74 13.16 -19.32
N ASP A 20 -30.58 11.90 -18.90
CA ASP A 20 -31.58 11.12 -18.15
C ASP A 20 -31.41 11.17 -16.62
N GLY A 21 -30.53 12.05 -16.09
CA GLY A 21 -30.27 12.19 -14.66
C GLY A 21 -29.24 11.19 -14.10
N ALA A 22 -28.60 11.54 -12.99
CA ALA A 22 -27.58 10.72 -12.33
C ALA A 22 -28.23 9.57 -11.51
N VAL A 23 -27.57 8.41 -11.48
CA VAL A 23 -27.93 7.33 -10.57
C VAL A 23 -27.00 7.40 -9.34
N VAL A 24 -27.57 7.68 -8.17
CA VAL A 24 -26.83 7.74 -6.89
C VAL A 24 -27.41 6.69 -5.95
N GLY A 25 -26.57 5.79 -5.48
CA GLY A 25 -27.00 4.71 -4.57
C GLY A 25 -28.08 3.78 -5.14
N GLY A 26 -28.13 3.62 -6.47
CA GLY A 26 -29.14 2.82 -7.15
C GLY A 26 -30.46 3.56 -7.48
N TYR A 27 -30.59 4.82 -7.06
CA TYR A 27 -31.77 5.65 -7.34
C TYR A 27 -31.49 6.67 -8.45
N ARG A 28 -32.39 6.76 -9.43
CA ARG A 28 -32.30 7.76 -10.49
C ARG A 28 -32.72 9.13 -9.93
N THR A 29 -31.85 10.12 -10.09
CA THR A 29 -32.13 11.50 -9.70
C THR A 29 -32.53 12.33 -10.92
N MET A 30 -33.37 13.35 -10.73
CA MET A 30 -33.75 14.30 -11.80
C MET A 30 -32.72 15.42 -12.03
N VAL A 31 -31.53 15.30 -11.45
CA VAL A 31 -30.46 16.31 -11.56
C VAL A 31 -29.56 15.93 -12.73
N GLU A 32 -29.40 16.83 -13.69
CA GLU A 32 -28.36 16.71 -14.70
C GLU A 32 -27.01 16.59 -14.02
N ALA A 33 -26.32 15.50 -14.23
CA ALA A 33 -25.00 15.27 -13.67
C ALA A 33 -24.04 14.78 -14.74
N VAL A 34 -22.80 15.21 -14.61
CA VAL A 34 -21.70 14.70 -15.41
C VAL A 34 -21.47 13.24 -14.99
N ALA A 35 -21.43 12.32 -15.93
CA ALA A 35 -21.04 10.94 -15.65
C ALA A 35 -19.57 10.92 -15.23
N MET A 36 -19.35 10.84 -13.91
CA MET A 36 -18.00 10.77 -13.34
C MET A 36 -17.70 9.35 -12.93
N ARG A 37 -16.55 8.86 -13.35
CA ARG A 37 -15.95 7.63 -12.83
C ARG A 37 -14.77 8.01 -11.95
N THR A 38 -14.93 7.88 -10.64
CA THR A 38 -13.87 8.21 -9.69
C THR A 38 -13.04 6.97 -9.40
N PHE A 39 -11.73 7.10 -9.59
CA PHE A 39 -10.76 6.07 -9.22
C PHE A 39 -9.96 6.58 -8.02
N GLY A 40 -9.99 5.85 -6.91
CA GLY A 40 -9.22 6.19 -5.72
C GLY A 40 -7.73 5.86 -5.89
N LEU A 41 -7.02 6.59 -6.74
CA LEU A 41 -5.60 6.44 -6.97
C LEU A 41 -4.85 7.64 -6.39
N GLY A 42 -3.77 7.39 -5.65
CA GLY A 42 -2.93 8.42 -5.05
C GLY A 42 -1.50 7.96 -4.91
N GLY A 43 -0.62 8.85 -4.45
CA GLY A 43 0.79 8.57 -4.22
C GLY A 43 1.06 7.44 -3.21
N ASP A 44 0.11 7.15 -2.34
CA ASP A 44 0.13 6.10 -1.32
C ASP A 44 -0.68 4.84 -1.72
N SER A 45 -1.14 4.74 -2.98
CA SER A 45 -1.82 3.54 -3.47
C SER A 45 -0.89 2.33 -3.46
N GLU A 46 -1.41 1.18 -3.01
CA GLU A 46 -0.67 -0.08 -3.03
C GLU A 46 -0.31 -0.46 -4.47
N VAL A 47 0.95 -0.75 -4.73
CA VAL A 47 1.41 -1.38 -5.97
C VAL A 47 1.46 -2.89 -5.75
N ARG A 48 0.70 -3.65 -6.55
CA ARG A 48 0.65 -5.11 -6.50
C ARG A 48 1.00 -5.72 -7.83
N PHE A 49 1.69 -6.85 -7.78
CA PHE A 49 1.90 -7.72 -8.94
C PHE A 49 0.88 -8.86 -8.85
N ASP A 50 -0.01 -8.96 -9.84
CA ASP A 50 -0.95 -10.08 -9.95
C ASP A 50 -0.40 -11.10 -10.96
N ASP A 51 -0.09 -12.30 -10.46
CA ASP A 51 0.46 -13.42 -11.21
C ASP A 51 -0.56 -14.57 -11.40
N ARG A 52 -1.83 -14.35 -11.07
CA ARG A 52 -2.88 -15.37 -11.11
C ARG A 52 -3.49 -15.59 -12.51
N GLY A 53 -3.20 -14.72 -13.46
CA GLY A 53 -3.67 -14.82 -14.83
C GLY A 53 -2.63 -15.34 -15.81
N LEU A 54 -3.03 -15.48 -17.09
CA LEU A 54 -2.12 -15.82 -18.20
C LEU A 54 -1.10 -14.72 -18.51
N ALA A 55 -1.34 -13.50 -18.07
CA ALA A 55 -0.45 -12.38 -18.18
C ALA A 55 -0.28 -11.71 -16.81
N ALA A 56 0.97 -11.56 -16.38
CA ALA A 56 1.29 -10.79 -15.19
C ALA A 56 0.92 -9.32 -15.40
N LYS A 57 0.26 -8.71 -14.42
CA LYS A 57 -0.11 -7.29 -14.48
C LYS A 57 0.21 -6.57 -13.18
N ILE A 58 0.43 -5.27 -13.29
CA ILE A 58 0.58 -4.37 -12.15
C ILE A 58 -0.79 -3.77 -11.86
N GLU A 59 -1.22 -3.86 -10.62
CA GLU A 59 -2.45 -3.26 -10.12
C GLU A 59 -2.13 -2.16 -9.11
N LEU A 60 -2.88 -1.05 -9.19
CA LEU A 60 -2.79 0.05 -8.25
C LEU A 60 -4.05 0.13 -7.40
N GLY A 61 -3.83 0.27 -6.08
CA GLY A 61 -4.93 0.44 -5.14
C GLY A 61 -5.91 -0.73 -5.07
N PRO A 62 -7.11 -0.50 -4.54
CA PRO A 62 -7.58 0.71 -3.84
C PRO A 62 -6.97 0.87 -2.43
N ARG A 63 -6.26 -0.14 -1.90
CA ARG A 63 -5.64 -0.08 -0.57
C ARG A 63 -4.58 1.03 -0.54
N ARG A 64 -4.50 1.74 0.58
CA ARG A 64 -3.46 2.73 0.87
C ARG A 64 -2.39 2.11 1.76
N LEU A 65 -1.13 2.43 1.50
CA LEU A 65 0.03 1.98 2.27
C LEU A 65 0.86 3.19 2.71
N VAL A 66 1.66 3.00 3.74
CA VAL A 66 2.76 3.93 4.05
C VAL A 66 3.89 3.67 3.05
N PRO A 67 4.35 4.67 2.29
CA PRO A 67 5.49 4.51 1.39
C PRO A 67 6.73 3.99 2.12
N LEU A 68 7.49 3.10 1.49
CA LEU A 68 8.71 2.54 2.12
C LEU A 68 9.79 3.59 2.32
N SER A 69 9.91 4.55 1.43
CA SER A 69 10.79 5.71 1.58
C SER A 69 10.46 6.54 2.82
N LEU A 70 9.16 6.76 3.11
CA LEU A 70 8.72 7.42 4.33
C LEU A 70 9.00 6.56 5.57
N ALA A 71 8.65 5.27 5.51
CA ALA A 71 8.90 4.36 6.62
C ALA A 71 10.39 4.26 6.96
N ALA A 72 11.27 4.26 5.97
CA ALA A 72 12.72 4.26 6.17
C ALA A 72 13.25 5.60 6.69
N ALA A 73 12.70 6.73 6.25
CA ALA A 73 13.04 8.04 6.82
C ALA A 73 12.73 8.14 8.33
N LEU A 74 11.68 7.42 8.78
CA LEU A 74 11.29 7.40 10.19
C LEU A 74 12.00 6.31 11.01
N HIS A 75 12.35 5.16 10.41
CA HIS A 75 12.79 3.96 11.12
C HIS A 75 14.16 3.42 10.64
N GLY A 76 14.76 4.02 9.62
CA GLY A 76 16.11 3.71 9.16
C GLY A 76 16.35 2.22 8.86
N ALA A 77 17.36 1.65 9.52
CA ALA A 77 17.82 0.28 9.32
C ALA A 77 16.73 -0.79 9.49
N ALA A 78 15.69 -0.53 10.27
CA ALA A 78 14.58 -1.47 10.43
C ALA A 78 13.85 -1.77 9.09
N ILE A 79 13.95 -0.88 8.14
CA ILE A 79 13.42 -1.07 6.77
C ILE A 79 14.55 -1.48 5.82
N THR A 80 15.62 -0.69 5.72
CA THR A 80 16.67 -0.85 4.71
C THR A 80 17.42 -2.17 4.82
N ASP A 81 17.79 -2.60 6.04
CA ASP A 81 18.52 -3.87 6.23
C ASP A 81 17.67 -5.09 5.88
N VAL A 82 16.36 -5.01 6.13
CA VAL A 82 15.42 -6.06 5.74
C VAL A 82 15.30 -6.14 4.23
N LEU A 83 15.12 -5.00 3.55
CA LEU A 83 15.04 -4.96 2.08
C LEU A 83 16.31 -5.48 1.43
N GLU A 84 17.49 -5.10 1.93
CA GLU A 84 18.78 -5.60 1.45
C GLU A 84 18.90 -7.12 1.64
N ARG A 85 18.48 -7.65 2.79
CA ARG A 85 18.48 -9.09 3.05
C ARG A 85 17.53 -9.83 2.10
N GLN A 86 16.33 -9.30 1.88
CA GLN A 86 15.35 -9.88 0.96
C GLN A 86 15.86 -9.90 -0.49
N LEU A 87 16.54 -8.84 -0.94
CA LEU A 87 17.17 -8.79 -2.27
C LEU A 87 18.29 -9.81 -2.47
N ARG A 88 19.02 -10.16 -1.41
CA ARG A 88 20.09 -11.18 -1.47
C ARG A 88 19.54 -12.62 -1.40
N ALA A 89 18.27 -12.79 -1.04
CA ALA A 89 17.67 -14.11 -0.96
C ALA A 89 17.52 -14.74 -2.36
N PRO A 90 17.75 -16.06 -2.51
CA PRO A 90 17.64 -16.73 -3.80
C PRO A 90 16.22 -16.72 -4.36
N HIS A 91 15.23 -16.58 -3.49
CA HIS A 91 13.82 -16.51 -3.87
C HIS A 91 13.15 -15.33 -3.16
N LEU A 92 12.30 -14.62 -3.91
CA LEU A 92 11.45 -13.58 -3.35
C LEU A 92 10.29 -14.23 -2.60
N GLY A 93 10.10 -13.83 -1.35
CA GLY A 93 8.97 -14.22 -0.54
C GLY A 93 7.69 -13.47 -0.93
N ARG A 94 6.55 -14.09 -0.63
CA ARG A 94 5.23 -13.52 -0.94
C ARG A 94 4.98 -12.16 -0.26
N HIS A 95 5.60 -11.94 0.88
CA HIS A 95 5.41 -10.75 1.72
C HIS A 95 6.62 -9.82 1.74
N ASP A 96 7.62 -10.07 0.91
CA ASP A 96 8.80 -9.22 0.81
C ASP A 96 8.44 -7.78 0.42
N GLY A 97 9.18 -6.82 0.97
CA GLY A 97 8.91 -5.41 0.81
C GLY A 97 7.67 -4.92 1.55
N ARG A 98 7.12 -5.70 2.48
CA ARG A 98 5.94 -5.31 3.27
C ARG A 98 6.22 -5.40 4.75
N PHE A 99 5.75 -4.38 5.47
CA PHE A 99 5.95 -4.26 6.92
C PHE A 99 4.63 -3.84 7.57
N ALA A 100 4.49 -4.18 8.85
CA ALA A 100 3.42 -3.70 9.70
C ALA A 100 4.00 -2.85 10.83
N VAL A 101 3.33 -1.74 11.17
CA VAL A 101 3.71 -0.84 12.25
C VAL A 101 2.46 -0.32 12.96
N ARG A 102 2.52 -0.08 14.26
CA ARG A 102 1.40 0.55 14.98
C ARG A 102 1.17 1.97 14.49
N THR A 103 -0.08 2.39 14.45
CA THR A 103 -0.48 3.76 14.06
C THR A 103 -0.14 4.81 15.11
N GLY A 104 0.24 4.40 16.32
CA GLY A 104 0.48 5.31 17.45
C GLY A 104 -0.81 5.84 18.09
N VAL A 105 -1.97 5.30 17.75
CA VAL A 105 -3.21 5.63 18.46
C VAL A 105 -3.15 5.15 19.91
N PRO A 106 -3.82 5.87 20.86
CA PRO A 106 -3.85 5.49 22.27
C PRO A 106 -4.36 4.06 22.49
N ASP A 107 -3.77 3.35 23.46
CA ASP A 107 -4.06 1.94 23.73
C ASP A 107 -5.53 1.65 24.07
N HIS A 108 -6.26 2.63 24.60
CA HIS A 108 -7.69 2.45 24.89
C HIS A 108 -8.53 2.21 23.62
N LEU A 109 -8.07 2.66 22.44
CA LEU A 109 -8.73 2.38 21.15
C LEU A 109 -8.50 0.93 20.68
N ALA A 110 -7.54 0.23 21.28
CA ALA A 110 -7.34 -1.20 21.09
C ALA A 110 -8.21 -2.07 22.01
N ALA A 111 -9.09 -1.46 22.82
CA ALA A 111 -10.02 -2.21 23.67
C ALA A 111 -10.97 -3.08 22.84
N GLY A 112 -11.34 -4.24 23.40
CA GLY A 112 -12.25 -5.19 22.75
C GLY A 112 -11.65 -5.97 21.58
N LEU A 113 -10.32 -6.06 21.48
CA LEU A 113 -9.65 -6.99 20.58
C LEU A 113 -9.92 -8.44 20.99
N GLN A 114 -10.18 -9.29 19.99
CA GLN A 114 -10.23 -10.74 20.21
C GLN A 114 -8.84 -11.23 20.64
N PRO A 115 -8.72 -12.35 21.36
CA PRO A 115 -7.43 -12.85 21.86
C PRO A 115 -6.35 -12.97 20.77
N GLN A 116 -6.72 -13.42 19.58
CA GLN A 116 -5.80 -13.55 18.44
C GLN A 116 -5.38 -12.18 17.87
N GLU A 117 -6.28 -11.21 17.88
CA GLU A 117 -5.98 -9.81 17.47
C GLU A 117 -5.06 -9.15 18.47
N ALA A 118 -5.34 -9.31 19.77
CA ALA A 118 -4.49 -8.79 20.83
C ALA A 118 -3.08 -9.39 20.76
N ALA A 119 -2.96 -10.71 20.60
CA ALA A 119 -1.67 -11.39 20.48
C ALA A 119 -0.86 -10.90 19.27
N LEU A 120 -1.50 -10.70 18.12
CA LEU A 120 -0.83 -10.16 16.93
C LEU A 120 -0.47 -8.69 17.12
N PHE A 121 -1.38 -7.89 17.68
CA PHE A 121 -1.14 -6.46 17.97
C PHE A 121 0.02 -6.26 18.94
N GLN A 122 0.16 -7.13 19.94
CA GLN A 122 1.29 -7.13 20.88
C GLN A 122 2.64 -7.35 20.18
N LYS A 123 2.69 -8.21 19.15
CA LYS A 123 3.91 -8.45 18.36
C LYS A 123 4.29 -7.25 17.50
N ILE A 124 3.31 -6.49 17.00
CA ILE A 124 3.55 -5.32 16.17
C ILE A 124 3.87 -4.14 17.10
N GLY A 125 5.09 -3.60 17.00
CA GLY A 125 5.55 -2.47 17.80
C GLY A 125 5.42 -1.12 17.07
N ALA A 126 6.06 -0.11 17.66
CA ALA A 126 6.28 1.19 17.03
C ALA A 126 7.36 1.13 15.93
N VAL A 127 8.19 0.09 15.92
CA VAL A 127 9.17 -0.17 14.85
C VAL A 127 8.53 -1.13 13.84
N PRO A 128 8.64 -0.85 12.54
CA PRO A 128 8.09 -1.70 11.50
C PRO A 128 8.62 -3.13 11.57
N LEU A 129 7.72 -4.10 11.49
CA LEU A 129 8.05 -5.52 11.49
C LEU A 129 7.69 -6.13 10.14
N PRO A 130 8.61 -6.89 9.48
CA PRO A 130 8.35 -7.53 8.20
C PRO A 130 7.16 -8.49 8.27
N LEU A 131 6.32 -8.50 7.22
CA LEU A 131 5.12 -9.34 7.20
C LEU A 131 5.41 -10.84 7.15
N ASP A 132 6.56 -11.27 6.63
CA ASP A 132 7.01 -12.65 6.64
C ASP A 132 7.20 -13.20 8.06
N GLN A 133 7.54 -12.34 9.04
CA GLN A 133 7.65 -12.68 10.45
C GLN A 133 6.29 -12.70 11.19
N LEU A 134 5.27 -12.08 10.61
CA LEU A 134 3.94 -11.96 11.20
C LEU A 134 2.93 -12.94 10.63
N ILE A 135 3.10 -13.32 9.36
CA ILE A 135 2.11 -14.08 8.60
C ILE A 135 2.73 -15.41 8.15
N SER A 136 2.46 -16.46 8.88
CA SER A 136 2.78 -17.83 8.47
C SER A 136 1.57 -18.57 7.87
N PHE A 137 0.35 -18.14 8.25
CA PHE A 137 -0.90 -18.77 7.84
C PHE A 137 -1.95 -17.74 7.42
N THR A 138 -2.87 -18.16 6.56
CA THR A 138 -3.97 -17.31 6.04
C THR A 138 -4.79 -16.66 7.15
N GLN A 139 -5.00 -17.33 8.28
CA GLN A 139 -5.75 -16.79 9.41
C GLN A 139 -5.07 -15.57 10.02
N GLN A 140 -3.74 -15.55 10.12
CA GLN A 140 -2.99 -14.39 10.64
C GLN A 140 -3.11 -13.19 9.71
N LYS A 141 -3.16 -13.43 8.39
CA LYS A 141 -3.43 -12.36 7.42
C LYS A 141 -4.81 -11.73 7.65
N ALA A 142 -5.86 -12.54 7.82
CA ALA A 142 -7.19 -12.03 8.11
C ALA A 142 -7.24 -11.25 9.43
N THR A 143 -6.52 -11.69 10.44
CA THR A 143 -6.37 -10.99 11.72
C THR A 143 -5.67 -9.64 11.54
N LEU A 144 -4.59 -9.59 10.77
CA LEU A 144 -3.89 -8.35 10.45
C LEU A 144 -4.78 -7.38 9.66
N ASP A 145 -5.53 -7.88 8.67
CA ASP A 145 -6.45 -7.06 7.88
C ASP A 145 -7.54 -6.42 8.78
N ARG A 146 -8.02 -7.10 9.83
CA ARG A 146 -8.94 -6.52 10.82
C ARG A 146 -8.28 -5.43 11.67
N LEU A 147 -7.03 -5.61 12.10
CA LEU A 147 -6.30 -4.57 12.84
C LEU A 147 -6.08 -3.31 11.98
N VAL A 148 -5.78 -3.49 10.69
CA VAL A 148 -5.66 -2.40 9.71
C VAL A 148 -7.01 -1.71 9.53
N ALA A 149 -8.10 -2.45 9.34
CA ALA A 149 -9.44 -1.90 9.18
C ALA A 149 -9.90 -1.10 10.40
N ARG A 150 -9.43 -1.45 11.61
CA ARG A 150 -9.66 -0.70 12.85
C ARG A 150 -8.74 0.52 13.01
N GLY A 151 -7.83 0.77 12.08
CA GLY A 151 -6.88 1.88 12.15
C GLY A 151 -5.79 1.71 13.23
N LEU A 152 -5.56 0.50 13.73
CA LEU A 152 -4.57 0.21 14.78
C LEU A 152 -3.18 -0.07 14.22
N VAL A 153 -3.12 -0.52 12.95
CA VAL A 153 -1.90 -0.93 12.26
C VAL A 153 -1.88 -0.33 10.87
N HIS A 154 -0.73 0.23 10.48
CA HIS A 154 -0.42 0.57 9.11
C HIS A 154 0.38 -0.53 8.44
N ILE A 155 0.15 -0.71 7.14
CA ILE A 155 1.02 -1.51 6.29
C ILE A 155 1.91 -0.56 5.50
N CYS A 156 3.23 -0.83 5.51
CA CYS A 156 4.18 -0.16 4.64
C CYS A 156 4.46 -1.07 3.43
N GLY A 157 4.66 -0.48 2.27
CA GLY A 157 4.95 -1.22 1.04
C GLY A 157 5.14 -0.28 -0.15
N LEU A 158 5.38 -0.87 -1.33
CA LEU A 158 5.62 -0.13 -2.56
C LEU A 158 4.41 0.72 -2.96
N THR A 159 4.69 1.98 -3.25
CA THR A 159 3.72 2.98 -3.67
C THR A 159 4.25 3.83 -4.83
N PRO A 160 3.40 4.56 -5.56
CA PRO A 160 3.86 5.54 -6.54
C PRO A 160 4.76 6.63 -5.98
N SER A 161 4.61 7.00 -4.70
CA SER A 161 5.52 7.96 -4.05
C SER A 161 6.95 7.45 -3.97
N ASP A 162 7.17 6.15 -3.76
CA ASP A 162 8.51 5.56 -3.78
C ASP A 162 9.14 5.69 -5.17
N ALA A 163 8.36 5.46 -6.24
CA ALA A 163 8.83 5.67 -7.60
C ALA A 163 9.23 7.14 -7.87
N MET A 164 8.50 8.11 -7.29
CA MET A 164 8.83 9.53 -7.44
C MET A 164 10.17 9.87 -6.75
N HIS A 165 10.52 9.21 -5.64
CA HIS A 165 11.83 9.36 -5.00
C HIS A 165 12.96 8.75 -5.84
N VAL A 166 12.74 7.58 -6.45
CA VAL A 166 13.70 6.98 -7.39
C VAL A 166 13.95 7.88 -8.60
N LEU A 167 12.90 8.50 -9.13
CA LEU A 167 12.96 9.41 -10.28
C LEU A 167 13.44 10.83 -9.93
N GLU A 168 13.84 11.09 -8.70
CA GLU A 168 14.29 12.41 -8.20
C GLU A 168 13.25 13.53 -8.34
N ARG A 169 11.97 13.17 -8.47
CA ARG A 169 10.87 14.13 -8.52
C ARG A 169 10.34 14.51 -7.12
N GLN A 170 10.74 13.76 -6.11
CA GLN A 170 10.55 14.02 -4.68
C GLN A 170 11.85 13.66 -3.96
N GLY A 171 12.17 14.37 -2.86
CA GLY A 171 13.45 14.19 -2.17
C GLY A 171 13.35 14.32 -0.63
N GLN A 172 12.13 14.29 -0.06
CA GLN A 172 11.95 14.52 1.37
C GLN A 172 12.20 13.26 2.21
N TRP A 173 12.15 12.06 1.61
CA TRP A 173 12.22 10.78 2.30
C TRP A 173 13.44 9.96 1.87
N ASP A 174 13.59 8.76 2.41
CA ASP A 174 14.75 7.91 2.16
C ASP A 174 14.73 7.32 0.74
N ARG A 175 15.61 7.83 -0.11
CA ARG A 175 15.76 7.38 -1.50
C ARG A 175 16.31 5.95 -1.58
N LYS A 176 17.23 5.56 -0.69
CA LYS A 176 17.84 4.23 -0.70
C LYS A 176 16.79 3.14 -0.54
N ALA A 177 15.84 3.32 0.39
CA ALA A 177 14.75 2.38 0.58
C ALA A 177 13.86 2.29 -0.66
N ALA A 178 13.55 3.41 -1.31
CA ALA A 178 12.81 3.43 -2.56
C ALA A 178 13.53 2.66 -3.69
N GLU A 179 14.84 2.85 -3.85
CA GLU A 179 15.66 2.15 -4.85
C GLU A 179 15.73 0.64 -4.59
N LEU A 180 15.91 0.22 -3.34
CA LEU A 180 15.92 -1.20 -2.95
C LEU A 180 14.60 -1.89 -3.29
N ASP A 181 13.47 -1.24 -2.97
CA ASP A 181 12.16 -1.81 -3.24
C ASP A 181 11.79 -1.77 -4.73
N ALA A 182 12.18 -0.72 -5.46
CA ALA A 182 12.03 -0.67 -6.91
C ALA A 182 12.81 -1.80 -7.59
N LYS A 183 14.04 -2.07 -7.16
CA LYS A 183 14.82 -3.20 -7.66
C LYS A 183 14.14 -4.54 -7.40
N ARG A 184 13.64 -4.74 -6.18
CA ARG A 184 12.86 -5.93 -5.81
C ARG A 184 11.62 -6.10 -6.70
N ALA A 185 10.91 -5.01 -6.97
CA ALA A 185 9.72 -5.00 -7.83
C ALA A 185 10.06 -5.37 -9.28
N ILE A 186 11.18 -4.85 -9.81
CA ILE A 186 11.66 -5.18 -11.16
C ILE A 186 12.05 -6.67 -11.23
N ASP A 187 12.77 -7.19 -10.25
CA ASP A 187 13.15 -8.60 -10.19
C ASP A 187 11.91 -9.51 -10.13
N GLN A 188 10.89 -9.11 -9.38
CA GLN A 188 9.61 -9.82 -9.33
C GLN A 188 8.90 -9.81 -10.68
N ALA A 189 8.82 -8.65 -11.33
CA ALA A 189 8.20 -8.51 -12.65
C ALA A 189 8.93 -9.35 -13.73
N ALA A 190 10.28 -9.34 -13.72
CA ALA A 190 11.09 -10.13 -14.62
C ALA A 190 10.87 -11.64 -14.45
N ARG A 191 10.78 -12.13 -13.20
CA ARG A 191 10.49 -13.54 -12.91
C ARG A 191 9.08 -13.95 -13.36
N LEU A 192 8.11 -13.05 -13.26
CA LEU A 192 6.76 -13.31 -13.77
C LEU A 192 6.75 -13.39 -15.28
N ALA A 193 7.44 -12.48 -15.98
CA ALA A 193 7.56 -12.48 -17.43
C ALA A 193 8.27 -13.75 -17.98
N ALA A 194 9.25 -14.28 -17.24
CA ALA A 194 9.98 -15.49 -17.63
C ALA A 194 9.15 -16.79 -17.50
N ARG A 195 7.96 -16.74 -16.91
CA ARG A 195 7.03 -17.89 -16.78
C ARG A 195 5.99 -17.97 -17.90
N LEU A 196 5.94 -16.95 -18.76
CA LEU A 196 5.07 -16.86 -19.93
C LEU A 196 5.77 -17.40 -21.18
#